data_8118a70f21bd9deb436b91e5a0d849fb
#
_entry.id   8118a70f21bd9deb436b91e5a0d849fb
#
_cell.length_a   1.000
_cell.length_b   1.000
_cell.length_c   1.000
_cell.angle_alpha   90.00
_cell.angle_beta   90.00
_cell.angle_gamma   90.00
#
_symmetry.space_group_name_H-M   'P 1'
#
loop_
_entity.id
_entity.type
_entity.pdbx_description
1 polymer ?
#
loop_
_entity_poly.entity_id
_entity_poly.type
_entity_poly.pdbx_seq_one_letter_code
_entity_poly.pdbx_strand_id
1 'polypeptide(L)' 'MERFVIRQNIEHYRALREITTDLQRRAVIERLLLEEEVKLKKYDEDHKKNPPASGKTA' A
#
# COMPACT_ATOMS: atom_id res chain seq x y z
N MET A 1 -9.62 -2.20 8.12
CA MET A 1 -8.62 -1.25 8.55
C MET A 1 -7.27 -1.47 7.95
N GLU A 2 -7.07 -2.68 7.44
CA GLU A 2 -5.80 -2.99 6.79
C GLU A 2 -5.48 -2.01 5.67
N ARG A 3 -6.48 -1.69 4.89
CA ARG A 3 -6.29 -0.75 3.79
C ARG A 3 -5.83 0.61 4.28
N PHE A 4 -6.39 1.06 5.37
CA PHE A 4 -6.02 2.34 5.96
C PHE A 4 -4.55 2.33 6.39
N VAL A 5 -4.14 1.25 7.04
CA VAL A 5 -2.77 1.10 7.50
C VAL A 5 -1.81 1.08 6.32
N ILE A 6 -2.16 0.34 5.28
CA ILE A 6 -1.32 0.26 4.08
C ILE A 6 -1.15 1.64 3.45
N ARG A 7 -2.22 2.40 3.35
CA ARG A 7 -2.15 3.74 2.79
C ARG A 7 -1.29 4.66 3.62
N GLN A 8 -1.41 4.55 4.95
CA GLN A 8 -0.57 5.32 5.85
C GLN A 8 0.90 5.00 5.63
N ASN A 9 1.20 3.72 5.46
CA ASN A 9 2.57 3.30 5.21
C ASN A 9 3.09 3.87 3.90
N ILE A 10 2.27 3.85 2.87
CA ILE A 10 2.66 4.38 1.56
C ILE A 10 3.02 5.85 1.67
N GLU A 11 2.18 6.63 2.33
CA GLU A 11 2.43 8.05 2.49
C GLU A 11 3.68 8.30 3.32
N HIS A 12 3.86 7.50 4.36
CA HIS A 12 5.03 7.61 5.21
C HIS A 12 6.31 7.35 4.41
N TYR A 13 6.32 6.29 3.63
CA TYR A 13 7.50 5.95 2.83
C TYR A 13 7.76 6.97 1.74
N ARG A 14 6.72 7.54 1.16
CA ARG A 14 6.89 8.60 0.17
C ARG A 14 7.56 9.81 0.78
N ALA A 15 7.13 10.19 1.97
CA ALA A 15 7.73 11.31 2.67
C ALA A 15 9.20 11.03 3.00
N LEU A 16 9.48 9.81 3.47
CA LEU A 16 10.85 9.44 3.75
C LEU A 16 11.73 9.48 2.52
N ARG A 17 11.20 9.03 1.39
CA ARG A 17 11.95 9.03 0.15
C ARG A 17 12.33 10.44 -0.25
N GLU A 18 11.42 11.38 -0.02
CA GLU A 18 11.66 12.78 -0.39
C GLU A 18 12.84 13.38 0.37
N ILE A 19 12.99 13.01 1.63
CA ILE A 19 14.01 13.61 2.48
C ILE A 19 15.28 12.75 2.58
N THR A 20 15.29 11.57 1.97
CA THR A 20 16.43 10.68 2.05
C THR A 20 17.36 10.94 0.87
N THR A 21 18.59 11.30 1.17
CA THR A 21 19.58 11.58 0.15
C THR A 21 20.53 10.41 -0.11
N ASP A 22 20.60 9.48 0.83
CA ASP A 22 21.45 8.30 0.70
C ASP A 22 20.82 7.34 -0.30
N LEU A 23 21.56 7.04 -1.37
CA LEU A 23 21.03 6.19 -2.44
C LEU A 23 20.65 4.80 -1.97
N GLN A 24 21.44 4.23 -1.07
CA GLN A 24 21.14 2.89 -0.57
C GLN A 24 19.88 2.87 0.25
N ARG A 25 19.74 3.84 1.14
CA ARG A 25 18.54 3.93 1.96
C ARG A 25 17.32 4.23 1.11
N ARG A 26 17.51 5.10 0.13
CA ARG A 26 16.42 5.44 -0.76
C ARG A 26 15.93 4.22 -1.52
N ALA A 27 16.86 3.37 -1.97
CA ALA A 27 16.48 2.14 -2.66
C ALA A 27 15.66 1.23 -1.77
N VAL A 28 16.04 1.12 -0.50
CA VAL A 28 15.28 0.30 0.45
C VAL A 28 13.88 0.87 0.64
N ILE A 29 13.79 2.19 0.78
CA ILE A 29 12.48 2.83 0.97
C ILE A 29 11.61 2.62 -0.26
N GLU A 30 12.16 2.74 -1.45
CA GLU A 30 11.41 2.52 -2.67
C GLU A 30 10.91 1.08 -2.78
N ARG A 31 11.73 0.14 -2.34
CA ARG A 31 11.32 -1.25 -2.32
C ARG A 31 10.16 -1.49 -1.36
N LEU A 32 10.27 -0.93 -0.17
CA LEU A 32 9.20 -1.05 0.81
C LEU A 32 7.91 -0.39 0.32
N LEU A 33 8.07 0.75 -0.32
CA LEU A 33 6.94 1.45 -0.90
C LEU A 33 6.24 0.58 -1.93
N LEU A 34 7.02 -0.04 -2.81
CA LEU A 34 6.47 -0.91 -3.83
C LEU A 34 5.72 -2.08 -3.22
N GLU A 35 6.28 -2.67 -2.17
CA GLU A 35 5.64 -3.79 -1.49
C GLU A 35 4.29 -3.39 -0.91
N GLU A 36 4.23 -2.20 -0.32
CA GLU A 36 2.96 -1.73 0.24
C GLU A 36 1.95 -1.45 -0.87
N GLU A 37 2.40 -0.92 -1.99
CA GLU A 37 1.50 -0.67 -3.11
C GLU A 37 0.94 -1.97 -3.67
N VAL A 38 1.75 -3.01 -3.73
CA VAL A 38 1.29 -4.31 -4.17
C VAL A 38 0.26 -4.87 -3.20
N LYS A 39 0.50 -4.72 -1.90
CA LYS A 39 -0.45 -5.17 -0.89
C LYS A 39 -1.79 -4.46 -1.05
N LEU A 40 -1.74 -3.16 -1.27
CA LEU A 40 -2.97 -2.39 -1.43
C LEU A 40 -3.75 -2.85 -2.65
N LYS A 41 -3.05 -3.08 -3.73
CA LYS A 41 -3.68 -3.54 -4.95
C LYS A 41 -4.35 -4.89 -4.76
N LYS A 42 -3.66 -5.81 -4.11
CA LYS A 42 -4.21 -7.13 -3.83
C LYS A 42 -5.43 -7.04 -2.94
N TYR A 43 -5.35 -6.19 -1.94
CA TYR A 43 -6.46 -6.01 -1.02
C TYR A 43 -7.70 -5.52 -1.77
N ASP A 44 -7.51 -4.54 -2.64
CA ASP A 44 -8.61 -4.00 -3.43
C ASP A 44 -9.17 -5.04 -4.40
N GLU A 45 -8.31 -5.82 -5.01
CA GLU A 45 -8.75 -6.84 -5.95
C GLU A 45 -9.55 -7.92 -5.24
N ASP A 46 -9.10 -8.34 -4.07
CA ASP A 46 -9.83 -9.34 -3.29
C ASP A 46 -11.20 -8.83 -2.91
N HIS A 47 -11.29 -7.57 -2.52
CA HIS A 47 -12.56 -7.00 -2.13
C HIS A 47 -13.50 -6.84 -3.30
N LYS A 48 -12.94 -6.60 -4.48
CA LYS A 48 -13.74 -6.52 -5.68
C LYS A 48 -14.28 -7.88 -6.09
N LYS A 49 -13.44 -8.90 -5.96
CA LYS A 49 -13.82 -10.25 -6.35
C LYS A 49 -14.89 -10.82 -5.43
N ASN A 50 -14.80 -10.50 -4.16
CA ASN A 50 -15.71 -11.04 -3.16
C ASN A 50 -16.47 -9.91 -2.53
N PRO A 51 -17.42 -9.34 -3.28
CA PRO A 51 -18.23 -8.30 -2.69
C PRO A 51 -18.97 -8.90 -1.51
N PRO A 52 -19.01 -8.18 -0.44
CA PRO A 52 -19.74 -8.68 0.71
C PRO A 52 -21.17 -8.91 0.26
N ALA A 53 -21.48 -9.95 0.33
CA ALA A 53 -22.79 -10.35 -0.14
C ALA A 53 -23.73 -9.19 -0.50
N SER A 54 -22.78 -9.03 -0.69
CA SER A 54 -23.15 -8.55 -0.94
C SER A 54 -23.62 -8.31 -1.36
N GLY A 55 -23.39 -8.43 -1.32
CA GLY A 55 -23.52 -8.27 -1.51
C GLY A 55 -24.10 -8.07 -1.97
N LYS A 56 -24.22 -8.36 -2.02
CA LYS A 56 -24.55 -8.39 -2.43
C LYS A 56 -25.31 -8.07 -2.42
N THR A 57 -25.39 -7.91 -2.05
CA THR A 57 -25.87 -7.59 -2.04
C THR A 57 -26.31 -7.24 -2.31
N ALA A 58 -26.46 -7.36 -2.41
CA ALA A 58 -26.66 -7.03 -2.70
C ALA A 58 -26.84 -7.01 -2.95
#